data_3dba53b54cd779dc2cac94347ec2ae4a
#
_entry.id   3dba53b54cd779dc2cac94347ec2ae4a
#
_cell.length_a   1.000
_cell.length_b   1.000
_cell.length_c   1.000
_cell.angle_alpha   90.00
_cell.angle_beta   90.00
_cell.angle_gamma   90.00
#
_symmetry.space_group_name_H-M   'P 1'
#
loop_
_entity.id
_entity.type
_entity.pdbx_description
1 polymer ?
#
loop_
_entity_poly.entity_id
_entity_poly.type
_entity_poly.pdbx_seq_one_letter_code
_entity_poly.pdbx_strand_id
1 'polypeptide(L)'
;MSLDELAPMTRFPFSFLPILSATVLLSGCGFKGEQADLVLHNGLVLTLDESGTEAQAVAVRDGRVLEVGAERAILNRYAADRQVDLKGAVLVPGLMDAHAHFVGYAKSLATADLVGTESVEDVLVRARDQAERVPTGWVLGRGWDQNDWEDGTFPDRREALDVMFPDRPVVLERVDGHAVWANAVALEVAGFNSESEVFGGELLRHADGELTGVLVDRAADSLQALIPEPDSTRLAALLIEAGQRLVAAGLTHVTDAGLGPEDVAAIEAVQASGEMPVRLSVMVSDSPEALDHFLPQGPRIDTAGLLDVRAVKFYMDGALGSRGAALIEPYSDRPESSGLFLQDEADYRAKIERTKEAGFQVATHCIGDAAVRRVLHNYGELLGGVNDLRWRIEHAQVVHRDDVDTFSDFTIIPSIQPTHATSDMYWAGQRLGRNRVRRAYIYHSLQQQLGWLPLGTDFPVEGIAPLRTFYAAVVRKDVEGWPEDGWQREEALSRESALRGMTGWAALACFREHDLGQVTPGHRADFTVLDRNLLAVSEEDLLETRVLQTWIGGQPAFERRPGSSVPQP
;
A
#
# COMPACT_ATOMS: atom_id res chain seq x y z
N MET A 1 31.00 -61.04 62.70
CA MET A 1 31.58 -60.97 64.03
C MET A 1 31.11 -59.62 64.53
N SER A 2 30.04 -59.62 65.23
CA SER A 2 29.70 -59.78 66.63
C SER A 2 30.12 -58.50 67.38
N LEU A 3 29.04 -57.82 67.80
CA LEU A 3 28.62 -57.70 69.19
C LEU A 3 29.32 -56.50 69.88
N ASP A 4 28.63 -55.67 70.36
CA ASP A 4 27.74 -55.55 71.53
C ASP A 4 28.29 -54.59 72.60
N GLU A 5 27.34 -53.88 73.18
CA GLU A 5 27.22 -53.39 74.54
C GLU A 5 27.88 -52.02 74.86
N LEU A 6 27.26 -51.04 75.46
CA LEU A 6 26.35 -50.99 76.64
C LEU A 6 25.77 -49.56 76.79
N ALA A 7 24.60 -49.54 77.32
CA ALA A 7 23.80 -48.38 77.80
C ALA A 7 24.39 -47.73 79.11
N PRO A 8 23.62 -46.87 79.82
CA PRO A 8 22.94 -45.62 79.51
C PRO A 8 23.33 -44.52 80.53
N MET A 9 23.13 -43.23 80.24
CA MET A 9 23.08 -42.23 81.29
C MET A 9 22.17 -41.04 81.00
N THR A 10 21.15 -40.98 81.82
CA THR A 10 20.46 -39.84 82.46
C THR A 10 20.04 -38.65 81.64
N ARG A 11 18.69 -38.51 81.59
CA ARG A 11 17.91 -37.35 81.17
C ARG A 11 18.09 -36.15 82.08
N PHE A 12 18.32 -34.94 81.49
CA PHE A 12 17.92 -33.65 82.08
C PHE A 12 16.94 -32.96 81.12
N PRO A 13 15.85 -32.36 81.60
CA PRO A 13 14.85 -31.71 80.76
C PRO A 13 15.29 -30.28 80.50
N PHE A 14 15.56 -29.96 79.28
CA PHE A 14 15.63 -28.56 78.82
C PHE A 14 14.24 -28.15 78.26
N SER A 15 13.62 -27.21 78.99
CA SER A 15 12.40 -26.54 78.59
C SER A 15 12.73 -25.62 77.45
N PHE A 16 12.20 -25.95 76.27
CA PHE A 16 12.19 -25.04 75.08
C PHE A 16 11.02 -24.08 75.22
N LEU A 17 11.30 -22.78 75.41
CA LEU A 17 10.38 -21.69 75.19
C LEU A 17 10.23 -21.53 73.64
N PRO A 18 9.04 -21.49 73.11
CA PRO A 18 8.84 -21.16 71.67
C PRO A 18 9.07 -19.65 71.49
N ILE A 19 10.14 -19.29 70.76
CA ILE A 19 10.30 -17.93 70.21
C ILE A 19 9.28 -17.79 69.13
N LEU A 20 8.22 -17.03 69.41
CA LEU A 20 7.23 -16.61 68.43
C LEU A 20 7.90 -15.58 67.50
N SER A 21 8.45 -16.03 66.37
CA SER A 21 8.85 -15.15 65.27
C SER A 21 7.62 -14.53 64.66
N ALA A 22 7.28 -13.32 65.07
CA ALA A 22 6.31 -12.50 64.38
C ALA A 22 6.89 -12.10 62.99
N THR A 23 6.53 -12.87 61.96
CA THR A 23 6.75 -12.46 60.59
C THR A 23 5.80 -11.29 60.33
N VAL A 24 6.31 -10.09 60.42
CA VAL A 24 5.62 -8.88 59.95
C VAL A 24 5.54 -9.00 58.41
N LEU A 25 4.43 -9.50 57.91
CA LEU A 25 4.03 -9.31 56.53
C LEU A 25 3.84 -7.80 56.33
N LEU A 26 4.87 -7.12 55.86
CA LEU A 26 4.76 -5.82 55.25
C LEU A 26 3.92 -6.04 53.98
N SER A 27 2.60 -6.03 54.10
CA SER A 27 1.69 -5.78 53.00
C SER A 27 1.98 -4.35 52.52
N GLY A 28 2.93 -4.23 51.62
CA GLY A 28 3.06 -3.00 50.86
C GLY A 28 1.71 -2.77 50.19
N CYS A 29 1.00 -1.71 50.56
CA CYS A 29 -0.05 -1.13 49.75
C CYS A 29 0.61 -0.64 48.45
N GLY A 30 0.99 -1.57 47.58
CA GLY A 30 1.26 -1.29 46.22
C GLY A 30 -0.08 -0.93 45.59
N PHE A 31 -0.23 0.29 45.15
CA PHE A 31 -1.31 0.72 44.29
C PHE A 31 -1.29 -0.22 43.06
N LYS A 32 -2.15 -1.24 43.09
CA LYS A 32 -2.36 -2.10 41.92
C LYS A 32 -3.26 -1.32 41.00
N GLY A 33 -2.67 -0.53 40.08
CA GLY A 33 -3.39 0.03 38.96
C GLY A 33 -4.05 -1.07 38.13
N GLU A 34 -5.00 -0.71 37.31
CA GLU A 34 -5.58 -1.63 36.33
C GLU A 34 -4.46 -2.13 35.40
N GLN A 35 -4.47 -3.42 35.05
CA GLN A 35 -3.41 -3.98 34.20
C GLN A 35 -3.57 -3.53 32.76
N ALA A 36 -2.46 -3.13 32.14
CA ALA A 36 -2.32 -2.88 30.73
C ALA A 36 -1.06 -3.60 30.20
N ASP A 37 -1.05 -3.98 28.93
CA ASP A 37 0.13 -4.57 28.31
C ASP A 37 1.15 -3.49 27.96
N LEU A 38 0.64 -2.34 27.50
CA LEU A 38 1.43 -1.22 26.98
C LEU A 38 0.80 0.11 27.38
N VAL A 39 1.64 1.07 27.74
CA VAL A 39 1.31 2.50 27.80
C VAL A 39 2.32 3.27 26.96
N LEU A 40 1.84 4.02 25.97
CA LEU A 40 2.63 5.04 25.28
C LEU A 40 2.27 6.40 25.90
N HIS A 41 3.28 7.21 26.24
CA HIS A 41 3.08 8.45 26.98
C HIS A 41 4.10 9.54 26.58
N ASN A 42 3.97 10.75 27.14
CA ASN A 42 4.86 11.88 26.85
C ASN A 42 4.91 12.23 25.36
N GLY A 43 3.74 12.25 24.69
CA GLY A 43 3.58 12.64 23.29
C GLY A 43 2.28 13.38 23.06
N LEU A 44 2.04 13.78 21.82
CA LEU A 44 0.74 14.25 21.35
C LEU A 44 0.01 13.07 20.69
N VAL A 45 -1.15 12.69 21.21
CA VAL A 45 -2.01 11.67 20.61
C VAL A 45 -3.16 12.34 19.90
N LEU A 46 -3.19 12.26 18.56
CA LEU A 46 -4.30 12.68 17.73
C LEU A 46 -5.26 11.49 17.58
N THR A 47 -6.40 11.52 18.25
CA THR A 47 -7.32 10.37 18.24
C THR A 47 -8.04 10.19 16.92
N LEU A 48 -8.24 11.28 16.19
CA LEU A 48 -9.06 11.39 14.98
C LEU A 48 -10.49 10.88 15.15
N ASP A 49 -10.99 10.89 16.40
CA ASP A 49 -12.40 10.68 16.68
C ASP A 49 -13.26 11.82 16.09
N GLU A 50 -14.58 11.71 16.19
CA GLU A 50 -15.50 12.75 15.67
C GLU A 50 -15.28 14.12 16.34
N SER A 51 -14.80 14.13 17.58
CA SER A 51 -14.59 15.34 18.37
C SER A 51 -13.23 15.99 18.13
N GLY A 52 -12.30 15.32 17.40
CA GLY A 52 -10.93 15.78 17.22
C GLY A 52 -10.15 15.81 18.56
N THR A 53 -10.38 14.82 19.42
CA THR A 53 -9.75 14.76 20.74
C THR A 53 -8.25 14.66 20.64
N GLU A 54 -7.54 15.50 21.41
CA GLU A 54 -6.11 15.40 21.64
C GLU A 54 -5.82 14.83 23.04
N ALA A 55 -4.85 13.93 23.15
CA ALA A 55 -4.44 13.34 24.40
C ALA A 55 -2.90 13.32 24.53
N GLN A 56 -2.38 12.81 25.65
CA GLN A 56 -0.93 12.75 25.93
C GLN A 56 -0.44 11.33 26.13
N ALA A 57 -1.35 10.39 26.33
CA ALA A 57 -1.03 8.99 26.53
C ALA A 57 -2.17 8.08 26.10
N VAL A 58 -1.81 6.83 25.77
CA VAL A 58 -2.73 5.75 25.45
C VAL A 58 -2.33 4.49 26.20
N ALA A 59 -3.31 3.82 26.84
CA ALA A 59 -3.16 2.51 27.46
C ALA A 59 -3.74 1.44 26.55
N VAL A 60 -3.07 0.30 26.44
CA VAL A 60 -3.40 -0.82 25.54
C VAL A 60 -3.45 -2.12 26.33
N ARG A 61 -4.43 -2.97 26.02
CA ARG A 61 -4.51 -4.35 26.50
C ARG A 61 -5.11 -5.26 25.44
N ASP A 62 -4.58 -6.46 25.29
CA ASP A 62 -5.02 -7.47 24.33
C ASP A 62 -5.06 -6.92 22.89
N GLY A 63 -4.06 -6.08 22.52
CA GLY A 63 -3.96 -5.45 21.22
C GLY A 63 -5.00 -4.37 20.91
N ARG A 64 -5.75 -3.88 21.92
CA ARG A 64 -6.76 -2.85 21.79
C ARG A 64 -6.52 -1.68 22.73
N VAL A 65 -6.95 -0.51 22.30
CA VAL A 65 -6.95 0.70 23.12
C VAL A 65 -7.91 0.53 24.29
N LEU A 66 -7.40 0.68 25.52
CA LEU A 66 -8.19 0.70 26.74
C LEU A 66 -8.71 2.10 27.05
N GLU A 67 -7.83 3.07 27.02
CA GLU A 67 -8.11 4.46 27.37
C GLU A 67 -7.09 5.38 26.71
N VAL A 68 -7.54 6.57 26.38
CA VAL A 68 -6.69 7.70 25.97
C VAL A 68 -6.96 8.90 26.88
N GLY A 69 -5.93 9.70 27.14
CA GLY A 69 -6.15 10.85 28.02
C GLY A 69 -4.87 11.60 28.42
N ALA A 70 -5.01 12.43 29.47
CA ALA A 70 -3.87 13.12 30.03
C ALA A 70 -2.86 12.12 30.61
N GLU A 71 -1.57 12.34 30.35
CA GLU A 71 -0.48 11.43 30.73
C GLU A 71 -0.55 11.00 32.20
N ARG A 72 -0.68 12.00 33.11
CA ARG A 72 -0.75 11.74 34.54
C ARG A 72 -1.93 10.84 34.94
N ALA A 73 -3.07 10.99 34.28
CA ALA A 73 -4.27 10.19 34.55
C ALA A 73 -4.02 8.73 34.15
N ILE A 74 -3.49 8.50 32.94
CA ILE A 74 -3.21 7.18 32.40
C ILE A 74 -2.12 6.47 33.24
N LEU A 75 -0.98 7.12 33.52
CA LEU A 75 0.11 6.54 34.31
C LEU A 75 -0.29 6.25 35.77
N ASN A 76 -1.19 7.01 36.36
CA ASN A 76 -1.69 6.73 37.71
C ASN A 76 -2.73 5.60 37.73
N ARG A 77 -3.47 5.39 36.66
CA ARG A 77 -4.54 4.39 36.57
C ARG A 77 -4.01 3.02 36.18
N TYR A 78 -3.07 2.95 35.25
CA TYR A 78 -2.63 1.69 34.66
C TYR A 78 -1.23 1.29 35.11
N ALA A 79 -1.11 0.01 35.52
CA ALA A 79 0.16 -0.68 35.70
C ALA A 79 0.45 -1.46 34.41
N ALA A 80 1.36 -0.94 33.59
CA ALA A 80 1.66 -1.53 32.30
C ALA A 80 2.93 -2.40 32.37
N ASP A 81 2.91 -3.55 31.68
CA ASP A 81 4.07 -4.41 31.51
C ASP A 81 5.19 -3.70 30.74
N ARG A 82 4.79 -2.86 29.76
CA ARG A 82 5.69 -2.04 28.95
C ARG A 82 5.22 -0.59 28.95
N GLN A 83 6.17 0.34 29.19
CA GLN A 83 5.94 1.77 29.02
C GLN A 83 6.91 2.32 27.98
N VAL A 84 6.40 3.16 27.08
CA VAL A 84 7.15 3.77 25.97
C VAL A 84 7.02 5.29 26.05
N ASP A 85 8.15 5.94 26.28
CA ASP A 85 8.26 7.39 26.23
C ASP A 85 8.35 7.86 24.78
N LEU A 86 7.32 8.58 24.31
CA LEU A 86 7.27 9.13 22.96
C LEU A 86 8.15 10.37 22.77
N LYS A 87 8.71 10.93 23.84
CA LYS A 87 9.65 12.07 23.81
C LYS A 87 9.13 13.30 23.05
N GLY A 88 7.84 13.57 23.16
CA GLY A 88 7.18 14.68 22.46
C GLY A 88 6.76 14.37 21.02
N ALA A 89 6.96 13.17 20.54
CA ALA A 89 6.49 12.75 19.20
C ALA A 89 4.97 12.71 19.10
N VAL A 90 4.47 12.64 17.88
CA VAL A 90 3.02 12.63 17.57
C VAL A 90 2.59 11.21 17.23
N LEU A 91 1.60 10.71 17.95
CA LEU A 91 0.97 9.44 17.68
C LEU A 91 -0.37 9.69 16.96
N VAL A 92 -0.52 9.07 15.80
CA VAL A 92 -1.77 9.05 15.01
C VAL A 92 -2.28 7.61 14.90
N PRO A 93 -3.56 7.37 14.55
CA PRO A 93 -4.00 6.04 14.13
C PRO A 93 -3.07 5.50 13.05
N GLY A 94 -2.89 4.19 12.99
CA GLY A 94 -2.08 3.57 11.95
C GLY A 94 -2.53 4.04 10.57
N LEU A 95 -1.57 4.50 9.75
CA LEU A 95 -1.88 4.96 8.41
C LEU A 95 -2.35 3.77 7.56
N MET A 96 -3.35 4.03 6.73
CA MET A 96 -3.99 3.06 5.86
C MET A 96 -3.91 3.53 4.41
N ASP A 97 -3.67 2.58 3.51
CA ASP A 97 -3.76 2.80 2.08
C ASP A 97 -5.06 2.18 1.54
N ALA A 98 -5.94 3.01 0.99
CA ALA A 98 -7.25 2.55 0.53
C ALA A 98 -7.22 1.92 -0.86
N HIS A 99 -6.14 2.06 -1.62
CA HIS A 99 -5.98 1.51 -2.96
C HIS A 99 -4.52 1.38 -3.33
N ALA A 100 -4.06 0.15 -3.46
CA ALA A 100 -2.70 -0.17 -3.91
C ALA A 100 -2.66 -1.57 -4.54
N HIS A 101 -1.47 -1.98 -5.00
CA HIS A 101 -1.20 -3.29 -5.56
C HIS A 101 -0.04 -3.95 -4.79
N PHE A 102 -0.34 -4.40 -3.58
CA PHE A 102 0.66 -4.93 -2.63
C PHE A 102 1.42 -6.13 -3.19
N VAL A 103 0.71 -7.11 -3.77
CA VAL A 103 1.36 -8.28 -4.38
C VAL A 103 2.18 -7.86 -5.61
N GLY A 104 1.68 -6.93 -6.42
CA GLY A 104 2.42 -6.34 -7.54
C GLY A 104 3.71 -5.67 -7.07
N TYR A 105 3.64 -4.88 -5.99
CA TYR A 105 4.83 -4.28 -5.37
C TYR A 105 5.80 -5.34 -4.82
N ALA A 106 5.31 -6.36 -4.13
CA ALA A 106 6.15 -7.45 -3.64
C ALA A 106 6.91 -8.13 -4.80
N LYS A 107 6.22 -8.45 -5.89
CA LYS A 107 6.84 -9.03 -7.10
C LYS A 107 7.88 -8.07 -7.71
N SER A 108 7.62 -6.76 -7.73
CA SER A 108 8.57 -5.76 -8.25
C SER A 108 9.88 -5.69 -7.46
N LEU A 109 9.91 -6.08 -6.19
CA LEU A 109 11.15 -6.15 -5.39
C LEU A 109 12.16 -7.19 -5.89
N ALA A 110 11.71 -8.13 -6.71
CA ALA A 110 12.60 -9.06 -7.41
C ALA A 110 13.24 -8.45 -8.66
N THR A 111 12.86 -7.24 -9.03
CA THR A 111 13.25 -6.53 -10.25
C THR A 111 14.18 -5.37 -9.91
N ALA A 112 15.22 -5.13 -10.70
CA ALA A 112 16.08 -3.96 -10.54
C ALA A 112 15.30 -2.68 -10.90
N ASP A 113 15.34 -1.68 -10.03
CA ASP A 113 14.83 -0.35 -10.36
C ASP A 113 15.87 0.39 -11.24
N LEU A 114 15.50 0.60 -12.50
CA LEU A 114 16.35 1.25 -13.51
C LEU A 114 15.88 2.67 -13.84
N VAL A 115 14.87 3.20 -13.14
CA VAL A 115 14.40 4.58 -13.34
C VAL A 115 15.50 5.58 -12.96
N GLY A 116 15.71 6.59 -13.83
CA GLY A 116 16.73 7.61 -13.61
C GLY A 116 18.18 7.10 -13.76
N THR A 117 18.40 6.02 -14.53
CA THR A 117 19.73 5.67 -15.02
C THR A 117 20.14 6.62 -16.13
N GLU A 118 21.37 7.13 -16.07
CA GLU A 118 21.90 8.10 -17.03
C GLU A 118 22.83 7.46 -18.08
N SER A 119 23.05 6.16 -18.00
CA SER A 119 23.92 5.40 -18.90
C SER A 119 23.65 3.90 -18.89
N VAL A 120 24.13 3.21 -19.94
CA VAL A 120 24.16 1.74 -20.00
C VAL A 120 24.92 1.16 -18.79
N GLU A 121 26.03 1.80 -18.41
CA GLU A 121 26.86 1.39 -17.27
C GLU A 121 26.07 1.43 -15.96
N ASP A 122 25.21 2.44 -15.73
CA ASP A 122 24.34 2.52 -14.55
C ASP A 122 23.31 1.40 -14.53
N VAL A 123 22.71 1.10 -15.69
CA VAL A 123 21.77 -0.04 -15.85
C VAL A 123 22.47 -1.35 -15.47
N LEU A 124 23.69 -1.59 -15.99
CA LEU A 124 24.45 -2.79 -15.69
C LEU A 124 24.80 -2.92 -14.19
N VAL A 125 25.16 -1.81 -13.53
CA VAL A 125 25.45 -1.78 -12.09
C VAL A 125 24.19 -2.17 -11.30
N ARG A 126 23.06 -1.55 -11.58
CA ARG A 126 21.80 -1.85 -10.86
C ARG A 126 21.31 -3.29 -11.13
N ALA A 127 21.45 -3.78 -12.37
CA ALA A 127 21.13 -5.16 -12.71
C ALA A 127 22.02 -6.16 -11.95
N ARG A 128 23.34 -5.89 -11.82
CA ARG A 128 24.26 -6.72 -11.04
C ARG A 128 23.88 -6.72 -9.56
N ASP A 129 23.66 -5.54 -8.97
CA ASP A 129 23.32 -5.42 -7.56
C ASP A 129 22.02 -6.18 -7.24
N GLN A 130 21.05 -6.17 -8.15
CA GLN A 130 19.82 -6.96 -8.03
C GLN A 130 20.10 -8.47 -8.17
N ALA A 131 20.98 -8.86 -9.10
CA ALA A 131 21.34 -10.26 -9.28
C ALA A 131 22.07 -10.86 -8.05
N GLU A 132 22.80 -10.04 -7.28
CA GLU A 132 23.39 -10.44 -6.00
C GLU A 132 22.32 -10.66 -4.92
N ARG A 133 21.27 -9.83 -4.91
CA ARG A 133 20.11 -9.97 -4.00
C ARG A 133 19.22 -11.17 -4.36
N VAL A 134 19.14 -11.49 -5.66
CA VAL A 134 18.36 -12.61 -6.21
C VAL A 134 19.30 -13.54 -6.95
N PRO A 135 19.99 -14.46 -6.23
CA PRO A 135 21.13 -15.20 -6.81
C PRO A 135 20.75 -16.29 -7.82
N THR A 136 19.48 -16.62 -7.97
CA THR A 136 18.98 -17.66 -8.87
C THR A 136 17.86 -17.17 -9.78
N GLY A 137 17.63 -17.87 -10.89
CA GLY A 137 16.56 -17.55 -11.85
C GLY A 137 16.93 -16.37 -12.77
N TRP A 138 15.93 -15.73 -13.32
CA TRP A 138 16.06 -14.59 -14.23
C TRP A 138 16.59 -13.36 -13.51
N VAL A 139 17.37 -12.54 -14.22
CA VAL A 139 17.73 -11.18 -13.79
C VAL A 139 16.79 -10.23 -14.47
N LEU A 140 15.95 -9.58 -13.67
CA LEU A 140 14.91 -8.67 -14.15
C LEU A 140 15.22 -7.24 -13.75
N GLY A 141 14.90 -6.30 -14.63
CA GLY A 141 14.99 -4.87 -14.36
C GLY A 141 13.89 -4.11 -15.11
N ARG A 142 13.52 -2.94 -14.60
CA ARG A 142 12.52 -2.08 -15.25
C ARG A 142 12.86 -0.60 -15.02
N GLY A 143 12.62 0.20 -16.06
CA GLY A 143 12.63 1.64 -15.93
C GLY A 143 13.76 2.37 -16.65
N TRP A 144 14.63 1.68 -17.42
CA TRP A 144 15.61 2.38 -18.23
C TRP A 144 14.95 3.16 -19.36
N ASP A 145 15.52 4.34 -19.69
CA ASP A 145 15.12 5.15 -20.84
C ASP A 145 16.37 5.73 -21.50
N GLN A 146 16.63 5.31 -22.74
CA GLN A 146 17.77 5.86 -23.49
C GLN A 146 17.66 7.36 -23.77
N ASN A 147 16.45 7.94 -23.68
CA ASN A 147 16.29 9.39 -23.85
C ASN A 147 16.92 10.20 -22.71
N ASP A 148 17.18 9.56 -21.56
CA ASP A 148 17.87 10.15 -20.41
C ASP A 148 19.42 10.01 -20.52
N TRP A 149 19.91 9.26 -21.52
CA TRP A 149 21.34 9.01 -21.72
C TRP A 149 21.98 10.03 -22.67
N GLU A 150 23.28 10.27 -22.52
CA GLU A 150 24.01 11.27 -23.31
C GLU A 150 23.91 11.02 -24.82
N ASP A 151 23.97 9.76 -25.26
CA ASP A 151 23.91 9.37 -26.67
C ASP A 151 22.47 9.21 -27.22
N GLY A 152 21.47 9.08 -26.35
CA GLY A 152 20.05 8.96 -26.70
C GLY A 152 19.71 7.74 -27.56
N THR A 153 20.57 6.72 -27.57
CA THR A 153 20.42 5.54 -28.44
C THR A 153 20.02 4.29 -27.66
N PHE A 154 19.30 3.38 -28.29
CA PHE A 154 19.02 2.07 -27.71
C PHE A 154 20.34 1.33 -27.37
N PRO A 155 20.34 0.50 -26.29
CA PRO A 155 21.48 -0.33 -25.98
C PRO A 155 21.84 -1.23 -27.16
N ASP A 156 23.10 -1.19 -27.60
CA ASP A 156 23.64 -2.04 -28.67
C ASP A 156 24.72 -3.01 -28.18
N ARG A 157 24.83 -3.14 -26.84
CA ARG A 157 25.90 -3.92 -26.19
C ARG A 157 25.34 -5.16 -25.48
N ARG A 158 24.60 -6.02 -26.19
CA ARG A 158 24.13 -7.31 -25.61
C ARG A 158 25.27 -8.05 -24.92
N GLU A 159 26.47 -8.00 -25.52
CA GLU A 159 27.67 -8.66 -25.00
C GLU A 159 28.04 -8.21 -23.59
N ALA A 160 27.68 -7.01 -23.19
CA ALA A 160 27.89 -6.54 -21.81
C ALA A 160 27.04 -7.34 -20.80
N LEU A 161 25.79 -7.63 -21.17
CA LEU A 161 24.91 -8.52 -20.39
C LEU A 161 25.38 -9.98 -20.46
N ASP A 162 25.82 -10.45 -21.65
CA ASP A 162 26.30 -11.83 -21.85
C ASP A 162 27.54 -12.14 -21.00
N VAL A 163 28.47 -11.17 -20.90
CA VAL A 163 29.67 -11.30 -20.07
C VAL A 163 29.34 -11.26 -18.58
N MET A 164 28.41 -10.39 -18.18
CA MET A 164 28.04 -10.21 -16.78
C MET A 164 27.17 -11.37 -16.25
N PHE A 165 26.32 -11.94 -17.10
CA PHE A 165 25.37 -12.99 -16.75
C PHE A 165 25.41 -14.15 -17.75
N PRO A 166 26.53 -14.91 -17.81
CA PRO A 166 26.72 -15.92 -18.85
C PRO A 166 25.77 -17.12 -18.76
N ASP A 167 25.25 -17.40 -17.56
CA ASP A 167 24.43 -18.60 -17.27
C ASP A 167 22.99 -18.26 -16.84
N ARG A 168 22.63 -16.97 -16.82
CA ARG A 168 21.32 -16.51 -16.36
C ARG A 168 20.62 -15.68 -17.43
N PRO A 169 19.33 -15.94 -17.73
CA PRO A 169 18.58 -15.07 -18.61
C PRO A 169 18.36 -13.69 -17.96
N VAL A 170 18.56 -12.64 -18.74
CA VAL A 170 18.40 -11.24 -18.34
C VAL A 170 17.34 -10.59 -19.21
N VAL A 171 16.39 -9.88 -18.60
CA VAL A 171 15.39 -9.04 -19.27
C VAL A 171 15.28 -7.74 -18.51
N LEU A 172 15.64 -6.65 -19.17
CA LEU A 172 15.58 -5.29 -18.65
C LEU A 172 14.54 -4.50 -19.44
N GLU A 173 13.39 -4.21 -18.82
CA GLU A 173 12.26 -3.54 -19.45
C GLU A 173 12.48 -2.03 -19.47
N ARG A 174 12.14 -1.39 -20.60
CA ARG A 174 12.11 0.06 -20.74
C ARG A 174 10.97 0.67 -19.92
N VAL A 175 11.13 1.94 -19.55
CA VAL A 175 10.17 2.67 -18.68
C VAL A 175 8.73 2.63 -19.20
N ASP A 176 8.52 2.69 -20.51
CA ASP A 176 7.19 2.66 -21.16
C ASP A 176 6.60 1.25 -21.36
N GLY A 177 7.38 0.19 -21.07
CA GLY A 177 6.95 -1.19 -21.23
C GLY A 177 6.97 -1.70 -22.68
N HIS A 178 7.31 -0.86 -23.67
CA HIS A 178 7.28 -1.22 -25.08
C HIS A 178 8.57 -1.85 -25.62
N ALA A 179 9.66 -1.84 -24.85
CA ALA A 179 10.90 -2.47 -25.24
C ALA A 179 11.56 -3.20 -24.06
N VAL A 180 12.32 -4.25 -24.37
CA VAL A 180 13.20 -4.94 -23.42
C VAL A 180 14.60 -5.05 -23.99
N TRP A 181 15.60 -5.03 -23.12
CA TRP A 181 16.98 -5.36 -23.45
C TRP A 181 17.36 -6.68 -22.78
N ALA A 182 17.72 -7.68 -23.59
CA ALA A 182 17.88 -9.07 -23.18
C ALA A 182 19.28 -9.58 -23.56
N ASN A 183 19.81 -10.52 -22.77
CA ASN A 183 21.05 -11.23 -23.07
C ASN A 183 20.82 -12.45 -23.97
N ALA A 184 21.92 -13.08 -24.43
CA ALA A 184 21.87 -14.25 -25.30
C ALA A 184 21.10 -15.43 -24.67
N VAL A 185 21.25 -15.65 -23.37
CA VAL A 185 20.54 -16.73 -22.67
C VAL A 185 19.01 -16.52 -22.71
N ALA A 186 18.54 -15.29 -22.50
CA ALA A 186 17.11 -14.99 -22.59
C ALA A 186 16.58 -15.14 -24.02
N LEU A 187 17.33 -14.70 -25.02
CA LEU A 187 17.00 -14.88 -26.44
C LEU A 187 16.93 -16.38 -26.82
N GLU A 188 17.86 -17.20 -26.33
CA GLU A 188 17.86 -18.64 -26.55
C GLU A 188 16.60 -19.30 -25.94
N VAL A 189 16.22 -18.92 -24.71
CA VAL A 189 15.00 -19.41 -24.05
C VAL A 189 13.75 -19.06 -24.88
N ALA A 190 13.72 -17.87 -25.52
CA ALA A 190 12.63 -17.46 -26.40
C ALA A 190 12.69 -18.10 -27.80
N GLY A 191 13.79 -18.77 -28.14
CA GLY A 191 14.02 -19.31 -29.47
C GLY A 191 14.29 -18.24 -30.54
N PHE A 192 14.70 -17.05 -30.13
CA PHE A 192 15.02 -15.94 -31.03
C PHE A 192 16.45 -16.03 -31.56
N ASN A 193 16.61 -15.79 -32.85
CA ASN A 193 17.88 -15.78 -33.56
C ASN A 193 17.89 -14.67 -34.65
N SER A 194 19.00 -14.56 -35.39
CA SER A 194 19.16 -13.56 -36.45
C SER A 194 18.14 -13.64 -37.61
N GLU A 195 17.43 -14.77 -37.75
CA GLU A 195 16.41 -14.96 -38.80
C GLU A 195 14.98 -14.81 -38.27
N SER A 196 14.80 -14.62 -36.95
CA SER A 196 13.49 -14.55 -36.32
C SER A 196 12.74 -13.29 -36.71
N GLU A 197 11.45 -13.42 -37.00
CA GLU A 197 10.51 -12.33 -37.25
C GLU A 197 9.28 -12.50 -36.35
N VAL A 198 8.77 -11.41 -35.76
CA VAL A 198 7.57 -11.40 -34.92
C VAL A 198 6.59 -10.41 -35.51
N PHE A 199 5.41 -10.88 -35.88
CA PHE A 199 4.36 -10.00 -36.43
C PHE A 199 3.90 -8.98 -35.37
N GLY A 200 4.05 -7.69 -35.69
CA GLY A 200 3.71 -6.61 -34.76
C GLY A 200 4.77 -6.34 -33.67
N GLY A 201 5.98 -6.89 -33.83
CA GLY A 201 7.13 -6.61 -32.99
C GLY A 201 8.41 -6.50 -33.81
N GLU A 202 9.46 -5.98 -33.20
CA GLU A 202 10.77 -5.81 -33.85
C GLU A 202 11.89 -6.39 -32.97
N LEU A 203 12.85 -7.09 -33.60
CA LEU A 203 14.12 -7.47 -33.01
C LEU A 203 15.23 -6.61 -33.63
N LEU A 204 15.83 -5.72 -32.84
CA LEU A 204 16.88 -4.83 -33.34
C LEU A 204 18.16 -5.60 -33.66
N ARG A 205 18.82 -5.22 -34.79
CA ARG A 205 20.00 -5.90 -35.29
C ARG A 205 21.15 -4.94 -35.55
N HIS A 206 22.34 -5.43 -35.38
CA HIS A 206 23.56 -4.81 -35.88
C HIS A 206 23.62 -4.86 -37.40
N ALA A 207 24.58 -4.13 -38.00
CA ALA A 207 24.76 -4.07 -39.45
C ALA A 207 25.15 -5.45 -40.07
N ASP A 208 25.69 -6.36 -39.28
CA ASP A 208 26.04 -7.74 -39.68
C ASP A 208 24.86 -8.73 -39.55
N GLY A 209 23.72 -8.27 -39.01
CA GLY A 209 22.51 -9.07 -38.83
C GLY A 209 22.37 -9.73 -37.45
N GLU A 210 23.37 -9.67 -36.58
CA GLU A 210 23.27 -10.19 -35.23
C GLU A 210 22.31 -9.34 -34.39
N LEU A 211 21.63 -9.99 -33.42
CA LEU A 211 20.69 -9.31 -32.52
C LEU A 211 21.43 -8.43 -31.49
N THR A 212 21.00 -7.20 -31.34
CA THR A 212 21.48 -6.28 -30.30
C THR A 212 21.03 -6.68 -28.88
N GLY A 213 20.02 -7.55 -28.78
CA GLY A 213 19.31 -7.89 -27.56
C GLY A 213 18.09 -7.02 -27.28
N VAL A 214 17.85 -5.95 -28.05
CA VAL A 214 16.67 -5.10 -27.90
C VAL A 214 15.51 -5.67 -28.71
N LEU A 215 14.40 -5.89 -28.03
CA LEU A 215 13.12 -6.35 -28.59
C LEU A 215 12.07 -5.27 -28.33
N VAL A 216 11.18 -5.04 -29.31
CA VAL A 216 10.16 -4.00 -29.26
C VAL A 216 8.77 -4.61 -29.46
N ASP A 217 7.77 -4.07 -28.77
CA ASP A 217 6.35 -4.41 -28.84
C ASP A 217 6.11 -5.95 -28.68
N ARG A 218 5.42 -6.61 -29.61
CA ARG A 218 5.09 -8.04 -29.49
C ARG A 218 6.31 -8.97 -29.37
N ALA A 219 7.47 -8.56 -29.82
CA ALA A 219 8.68 -9.33 -29.59
C ALA A 219 9.10 -9.28 -28.11
N ALA A 220 8.98 -8.11 -27.49
CA ALA A 220 9.18 -7.92 -26.05
C ALA A 220 8.13 -8.72 -25.25
N ASP A 221 6.84 -8.59 -25.58
CA ASP A 221 5.75 -9.33 -24.94
C ASP A 221 5.98 -10.85 -24.98
N SER A 222 6.43 -11.36 -26.14
CA SER A 222 6.68 -12.79 -26.32
C SER A 222 7.81 -13.33 -25.44
N LEU A 223 8.84 -12.53 -25.19
CA LEU A 223 9.92 -12.87 -24.26
C LEU A 223 9.45 -12.75 -22.80
N GLN A 224 8.76 -11.66 -22.46
CA GLN A 224 8.27 -11.42 -21.10
C GLN A 224 7.28 -12.52 -20.65
N ALA A 225 6.46 -13.03 -21.55
CA ALA A 225 5.53 -14.14 -21.27
C ALA A 225 6.23 -15.46 -20.86
N LEU A 226 7.54 -15.60 -21.08
CA LEU A 226 8.33 -16.75 -20.67
C LEU A 226 9.00 -16.59 -19.30
N ILE A 227 8.92 -15.40 -18.72
CA ILE A 227 9.47 -15.16 -17.37
C ILE A 227 8.60 -15.92 -16.37
N PRO A 228 9.18 -16.87 -15.61
CA PRO A 228 8.40 -17.63 -14.65
C PRO A 228 7.95 -16.75 -13.49
N GLU A 229 6.72 -16.95 -13.05
CA GLU A 229 6.26 -16.40 -11.79
C GLU A 229 7.14 -16.90 -10.62
N PRO A 230 7.35 -16.09 -9.57
CA PRO A 230 8.08 -16.54 -8.40
C PRO A 230 7.37 -17.75 -7.75
N ASP A 231 8.12 -18.77 -7.39
CA ASP A 231 7.57 -19.88 -6.62
C ASP A 231 7.01 -19.41 -5.26
N SER A 232 6.23 -20.28 -4.61
CA SER A 232 5.55 -19.94 -3.35
C SER A 232 6.50 -19.50 -2.22
N THR A 233 7.69 -20.09 -2.16
CA THR A 233 8.72 -19.72 -1.15
C THR A 233 9.27 -18.33 -1.43
N ARG A 234 9.57 -18.05 -2.69
CA ARG A 234 10.08 -16.76 -3.13
C ARG A 234 9.01 -15.67 -2.97
N LEU A 235 7.77 -15.94 -3.40
CA LEU A 235 6.67 -15.01 -3.25
C LEU A 235 6.42 -14.68 -1.77
N ALA A 236 6.42 -15.67 -0.88
CA ALA A 236 6.30 -15.45 0.56
C ALA A 236 7.39 -14.51 1.11
N ALA A 237 8.66 -14.74 0.72
CA ALA A 237 9.75 -13.86 1.14
C ALA A 237 9.58 -12.42 0.62
N LEU A 238 9.11 -12.24 -0.62
CA LEU A 238 8.84 -10.92 -1.21
C LEU A 238 7.66 -10.22 -0.52
N LEU A 239 6.60 -10.94 -0.17
CA LEU A 239 5.46 -10.39 0.58
C LEU A 239 5.88 -9.92 1.97
N ILE A 240 6.74 -10.67 2.67
CA ILE A 240 7.28 -10.27 3.97
C ILE A 240 8.14 -9.02 3.82
N GLU A 241 9.06 -8.98 2.83
CA GLU A 241 9.91 -7.81 2.57
C GLU A 241 9.07 -6.58 2.22
N ALA A 242 8.08 -6.72 1.34
CA ALA A 242 7.15 -5.64 0.99
C ALA A 242 6.44 -5.11 2.24
N GLY A 243 5.86 -5.99 3.06
CA GLY A 243 5.20 -5.61 4.30
C GLY A 243 6.12 -4.88 5.29
N GLN A 244 7.39 -5.32 5.40
CA GLN A 244 8.40 -4.62 6.22
C GLN A 244 8.69 -3.20 5.72
N ARG A 245 8.72 -2.99 4.41
CA ARG A 245 8.89 -1.66 3.81
C ARG A 245 7.67 -0.77 4.07
N LEU A 246 6.46 -1.33 3.99
CA LEU A 246 5.23 -0.59 4.27
C LEU A 246 5.15 -0.12 5.73
N VAL A 247 5.44 -1.00 6.70
CA VAL A 247 5.45 -0.58 8.11
C VAL A 247 6.57 0.42 8.41
N ALA A 248 7.71 0.37 7.69
CA ALA A 248 8.74 1.39 7.79
C ALA A 248 8.30 2.75 7.22
N ALA A 249 7.36 2.74 6.26
CA ALA A 249 6.69 3.94 5.74
C ALA A 249 5.53 4.41 6.62
N GLY A 250 5.14 3.65 7.66
CA GLY A 250 4.07 4.00 8.59
C GLY A 250 2.71 3.38 8.28
N LEU A 251 2.60 2.56 7.23
CA LEU A 251 1.36 1.89 6.87
C LEU A 251 1.11 0.68 7.79
N THR A 252 -0.10 0.57 8.30
CA THR A 252 -0.55 -0.57 9.13
C THR A 252 -1.56 -1.45 8.40
N HIS A 253 -2.21 -0.89 7.37
CA HIS A 253 -3.21 -1.58 6.57
C HIS A 253 -3.14 -1.12 5.11
N VAL A 254 -3.36 -2.06 4.19
CA VAL A 254 -3.44 -1.80 2.74
C VAL A 254 -4.64 -2.52 2.14
N THR A 255 -5.35 -1.84 1.25
CA THR A 255 -6.35 -2.46 0.38
C THR A 255 -5.69 -2.80 -0.96
N ASP A 256 -5.51 -4.10 -1.21
CA ASP A 256 -4.89 -4.61 -2.45
C ASP A 256 -5.95 -4.87 -3.53
N ALA A 257 -5.76 -4.28 -4.69
CA ALA A 257 -6.74 -4.23 -5.76
C ALA A 257 -6.44 -5.20 -6.92
N GLY A 258 -7.28 -6.22 -7.09
CA GLY A 258 -7.28 -7.06 -8.30
C GLY A 258 -6.57 -8.40 -8.18
N LEU A 259 -6.64 -9.07 -7.02
CA LEU A 259 -5.93 -10.33 -6.77
C LEU A 259 -6.68 -11.57 -7.29
N GLY A 260 -5.90 -12.52 -7.80
CA GLY A 260 -6.37 -13.86 -8.13
C GLY A 260 -6.36 -14.83 -6.92
N PRO A 261 -6.91 -16.04 -7.08
CA PRO A 261 -6.94 -17.03 -6.02
C PRO A 261 -5.55 -17.45 -5.50
N GLU A 262 -4.56 -17.54 -6.38
CA GLU A 262 -3.19 -17.94 -6.02
C GLU A 262 -2.50 -16.88 -5.17
N ASP A 263 -2.66 -15.59 -5.51
CA ASP A 263 -2.09 -14.48 -4.76
C ASP A 263 -2.71 -14.40 -3.35
N VAL A 264 -4.03 -14.57 -3.24
CA VAL A 264 -4.73 -14.62 -1.94
C VAL A 264 -4.24 -15.79 -1.10
N ALA A 265 -4.06 -16.98 -1.70
CA ALA A 265 -3.54 -18.14 -1.00
C ALA A 265 -2.10 -17.94 -0.51
N ALA A 266 -1.27 -17.23 -1.28
CA ALA A 266 0.09 -16.86 -0.86
C ALA A 266 0.09 -15.93 0.35
N ILE A 267 -0.77 -14.90 0.35
CA ILE A 267 -0.97 -14.02 1.51
C ILE A 267 -1.41 -14.82 2.74
N GLU A 268 -2.40 -15.71 2.59
CA GLU A 268 -2.89 -16.57 3.67
C GLU A 268 -1.78 -17.44 4.27
N ALA A 269 -0.92 -18.00 3.43
CA ALA A 269 0.21 -18.82 3.90
C ALA A 269 1.20 -18.00 4.75
N VAL A 270 1.53 -16.76 4.33
CA VAL A 270 2.41 -15.86 5.09
C VAL A 270 1.74 -15.40 6.38
N GLN A 271 0.43 -15.16 6.38
CA GLN A 271 -0.29 -14.83 7.62
C GLN A 271 -0.35 -15.99 8.60
N ALA A 272 -0.56 -17.22 8.10
CA ALA A 272 -0.57 -18.42 8.93
C ALA A 272 0.80 -18.70 9.59
N SER A 273 1.91 -18.27 8.96
CA SER A 273 3.25 -18.32 9.59
C SER A 273 3.44 -17.26 10.69
N GLY A 274 2.57 -16.25 10.74
CA GLY A 274 2.69 -15.11 11.68
C GLY A 274 3.73 -14.07 11.25
N GLU A 275 4.21 -14.13 10.01
CA GLU A 275 5.28 -13.25 9.51
C GLU A 275 4.77 -12.07 8.67
N MET A 276 3.45 -12.00 8.37
CA MET A 276 2.88 -10.86 7.66
C MET A 276 2.90 -9.60 8.53
N PRO A 277 3.66 -8.57 8.15
CA PRO A 277 3.84 -7.40 9.01
C PRO A 277 2.68 -6.40 8.95
N VAL A 278 1.77 -6.50 7.98
CA VAL A 278 0.72 -5.50 7.69
C VAL A 278 -0.64 -6.18 7.55
N ARG A 279 -1.73 -5.46 7.85
CA ARG A 279 -3.09 -5.92 7.60
C ARG A 279 -3.48 -5.68 6.16
N LEU A 280 -4.35 -6.54 5.62
CA LEU A 280 -4.78 -6.48 4.23
C LEU A 280 -6.31 -6.57 4.10
N SER A 281 -6.87 -5.74 3.23
CA SER A 281 -8.17 -5.93 2.63
C SER A 281 -7.98 -6.20 1.15
N VAL A 282 -8.63 -7.22 0.62
CA VAL A 282 -8.46 -7.66 -0.76
C VAL A 282 -9.71 -7.37 -1.57
N MET A 283 -9.51 -6.74 -2.71
CA MET A 283 -10.44 -6.74 -3.83
C MET A 283 -9.97 -7.82 -4.82
N VAL A 284 -10.78 -8.84 -5.02
CA VAL A 284 -10.44 -9.90 -6.00
C VAL A 284 -10.58 -9.39 -7.43
N SER A 285 -9.87 -10.00 -8.36
CA SER A 285 -9.96 -9.69 -9.79
C SER A 285 -11.36 -9.99 -10.35
N ASP A 286 -11.78 -9.28 -11.40
CA ASP A 286 -13.00 -9.57 -12.16
C ASP A 286 -12.81 -10.65 -13.24
N SER A 287 -11.68 -11.38 -13.20
CA SER A 287 -11.46 -12.53 -14.09
C SER A 287 -12.50 -13.63 -13.82
N PRO A 288 -12.90 -14.39 -14.84
CA PRO A 288 -13.83 -15.51 -14.65
C PRO A 288 -13.38 -16.48 -13.58
N GLU A 289 -12.08 -16.78 -13.51
CA GLU A 289 -11.49 -17.67 -12.50
C GLU A 289 -11.69 -17.14 -11.08
N ALA A 290 -11.38 -15.87 -10.82
CA ALA A 290 -11.53 -15.27 -9.50
C ALA A 290 -13.01 -15.16 -9.09
N LEU A 291 -13.88 -14.72 -10.01
CA LEU A 291 -15.32 -14.62 -9.74
C LEU A 291 -15.93 -15.99 -9.45
N ASP A 292 -15.58 -17.03 -10.21
CA ASP A 292 -16.08 -18.40 -10.00
C ASP A 292 -15.53 -19.03 -8.73
N HIS A 293 -14.32 -18.63 -8.30
CA HIS A 293 -13.74 -19.10 -7.05
C HIS A 293 -14.37 -18.41 -5.83
N PHE A 294 -14.43 -17.07 -5.81
CA PHE A 294 -14.76 -16.32 -4.60
C PHE A 294 -16.27 -16.08 -4.39
N LEU A 295 -17.03 -15.75 -5.45
CA LEU A 295 -18.42 -15.36 -5.28
C LEU A 295 -19.31 -16.45 -4.64
N PRO A 296 -19.16 -17.75 -4.97
CA PRO A 296 -19.95 -18.81 -4.31
C PRO A 296 -19.68 -18.96 -2.82
N GLN A 297 -18.50 -18.49 -2.34
CA GLN A 297 -18.10 -18.60 -0.93
C GLN A 297 -18.60 -17.41 -0.10
N GLY A 298 -18.98 -16.30 -0.74
CA GLY A 298 -19.27 -15.04 -0.09
C GLY A 298 -18.03 -14.33 0.47
N PRO A 299 -18.21 -13.09 0.99
CA PRO A 299 -17.12 -12.33 1.58
C PRO A 299 -16.52 -13.04 2.81
N ARG A 300 -15.19 -13.06 2.88
CA ARG A 300 -14.45 -13.59 4.04
C ARG A 300 -13.98 -12.42 4.89
N ILE A 301 -14.36 -12.43 6.15
CA ILE A 301 -14.03 -11.40 7.13
C ILE A 301 -13.25 -12.06 8.27
N ASP A 302 -12.01 -11.70 8.42
CA ASP A 302 -11.17 -12.22 9.49
C ASP A 302 -11.44 -11.46 10.80
N THR A 303 -11.88 -12.18 11.82
CA THR A 303 -12.12 -11.63 13.17
C THR A 303 -10.81 -11.21 13.86
N ALA A 304 -9.66 -11.81 13.51
CA ALA A 304 -8.35 -11.36 13.94
C ALA A 304 -7.94 -10.05 13.21
N GLY A 305 -8.63 -9.70 12.11
CA GLY A 305 -8.45 -8.47 11.36
C GLY A 305 -7.13 -8.40 10.64
N LEU A 306 -6.62 -9.54 10.17
CA LEU A 306 -5.38 -9.61 9.40
C LEU A 306 -5.63 -9.59 7.89
N LEU A 307 -6.70 -10.27 7.44
CA LEU A 307 -7.06 -10.37 6.02
C LEU A 307 -8.58 -10.41 5.83
N ASP A 308 -9.10 -9.46 5.07
CA ASP A 308 -10.46 -9.51 4.56
C ASP A 308 -10.45 -9.70 3.04
N VAL A 309 -11.35 -10.55 2.53
CA VAL A 309 -11.59 -10.72 1.08
C VAL A 309 -13.07 -10.45 0.87
N ARG A 310 -13.43 -9.19 0.49
CA ARG A 310 -14.83 -8.78 0.45
C ARG A 310 -15.22 -7.82 -0.65
N ALA A 311 -14.31 -7.50 -1.56
CA ALA A 311 -14.58 -6.63 -2.70
C ALA A 311 -14.13 -7.29 -4.00
N VAL A 312 -14.67 -6.81 -5.12
CA VAL A 312 -14.23 -7.17 -6.48
C VAL A 312 -13.78 -5.90 -7.19
N LYS A 313 -12.59 -5.94 -7.80
CA LYS A 313 -12.01 -4.87 -8.63
C LYS A 313 -12.35 -5.10 -10.09
N PHE A 314 -13.01 -4.11 -10.69
CA PHE A 314 -13.32 -4.04 -12.12
C PHE A 314 -12.51 -2.92 -12.78
N TYR A 315 -12.42 -2.97 -14.12
CA TYR A 315 -11.79 -1.94 -14.93
C TYR A 315 -12.74 -1.52 -16.05
N MET A 316 -13.17 -0.25 -16.07
CA MET A 316 -14.05 0.25 -17.12
C MET A 316 -13.28 0.85 -18.28
N ASP A 317 -12.13 1.49 -18.02
CA ASP A 317 -11.29 2.13 -19.03
C ASP A 317 -9.79 2.04 -18.67
N GLY A 318 -8.95 2.64 -19.50
CA GLY A 318 -7.51 2.70 -19.29
C GLY A 318 -7.05 4.04 -18.73
N ALA A 319 -5.73 4.29 -18.73
CA ALA A 319 -5.10 5.46 -18.14
C ALA A 319 -5.19 6.70 -19.04
N LEU A 320 -5.19 7.90 -18.40
CA LEU A 320 -5.23 9.19 -19.09
C LEU A 320 -3.94 9.46 -19.89
N GLY A 321 -2.78 9.14 -19.30
CA GLY A 321 -1.46 9.39 -19.90
C GLY A 321 -1.28 8.70 -21.24
N SER A 322 -1.65 7.42 -21.33
CA SER A 322 -1.61 6.60 -22.56
C SER A 322 -2.78 6.86 -23.53
N ARG A 323 -3.72 7.72 -23.17
CA ARG A 323 -4.98 7.99 -23.91
C ARG A 323 -5.92 6.77 -23.99
N GLY A 324 -5.83 5.89 -22.99
CA GLY A 324 -6.75 4.77 -22.80
C GLY A 324 -8.03 5.15 -22.05
N ALA A 325 -8.02 6.23 -21.25
CA ALA A 325 -9.18 6.69 -20.52
C ALA A 325 -10.33 7.09 -21.44
N ALA A 326 -11.54 6.57 -21.19
CA ALA A 326 -12.72 6.84 -22.01
C ALA A 326 -13.30 8.21 -21.70
N LEU A 327 -13.22 9.13 -22.67
CA LEU A 327 -13.68 10.50 -22.55
C LEU A 327 -14.98 10.74 -23.34
N ILE A 328 -15.83 11.63 -22.83
CA ILE A 328 -17.04 12.09 -23.52
C ILE A 328 -16.67 12.86 -24.80
N GLU A 329 -15.68 13.74 -24.70
CA GLU A 329 -15.14 14.47 -25.84
C GLU A 329 -13.73 13.94 -26.18
N PRO A 330 -13.30 13.94 -27.46
CA PRO A 330 -11.98 13.46 -27.85
C PRO A 330 -10.83 14.12 -27.10
N TYR A 331 -9.69 13.46 -27.03
CA TYR A 331 -8.45 14.02 -26.48
C TYR A 331 -8.07 15.30 -27.22
N SER A 332 -7.63 16.33 -26.49
CA SER A 332 -7.26 17.62 -27.09
C SER A 332 -6.03 17.52 -27.97
N ASP A 333 -5.10 16.65 -27.64
CA ASP A 333 -3.87 16.38 -28.39
C ASP A 333 -4.00 15.18 -29.36
N ARG A 334 -5.18 14.54 -29.40
CA ARG A 334 -5.51 13.43 -30.32
C ARG A 334 -7.00 13.43 -30.67
N PRO A 335 -7.46 14.38 -31.52
CA PRO A 335 -8.88 14.60 -31.78
C PRO A 335 -9.62 13.42 -32.42
N GLU A 336 -8.90 12.43 -32.97
CA GLU A 336 -9.47 11.20 -33.55
C GLU A 336 -9.76 10.12 -32.51
N SER A 337 -9.37 10.31 -31.23
CA SER A 337 -9.55 9.33 -30.16
C SER A 337 -10.27 9.92 -28.96
N SER A 338 -11.20 9.15 -28.42
CA SER A 338 -11.85 9.40 -27.11
C SER A 338 -11.49 8.33 -26.08
N GLY A 339 -10.40 7.59 -26.28
CA GLY A 339 -10.05 6.43 -25.46
C GLY A 339 -10.91 5.21 -25.77
N LEU A 340 -10.98 4.29 -24.82
CA LEU A 340 -11.69 3.03 -25.01
C LEU A 340 -12.30 2.51 -23.71
N PHE A 341 -13.40 1.78 -23.82
CA PHE A 341 -13.94 0.97 -22.74
C PHE A 341 -13.31 -0.42 -22.78
N LEU A 342 -12.91 -0.95 -21.64
CA LEU A 342 -12.28 -2.27 -21.51
C LEU A 342 -13.31 -3.41 -21.43
N GLN A 343 -14.57 -3.08 -21.09
CA GLN A 343 -15.63 -4.05 -20.97
C GLN A 343 -16.87 -3.64 -21.74
N ASP A 344 -17.58 -4.63 -22.31
CA ASP A 344 -18.94 -4.45 -22.80
C ASP A 344 -19.87 -4.11 -21.63
N GLU A 345 -20.83 -3.23 -21.86
CA GLU A 345 -21.70 -2.73 -20.79
C GLU A 345 -22.63 -3.81 -20.23
N ALA A 346 -23.13 -4.72 -21.08
CA ALA A 346 -24.02 -5.80 -20.63
C ALA A 346 -23.25 -6.85 -19.82
N ASP A 347 -22.03 -7.20 -20.25
CA ASP A 347 -21.16 -8.11 -19.51
C ASP A 347 -20.74 -7.51 -18.16
N TYR A 348 -20.33 -6.25 -18.15
CA TYR A 348 -20.00 -5.53 -16.93
C TYR A 348 -21.18 -5.53 -15.95
N ARG A 349 -22.38 -5.16 -16.43
CA ARG A 349 -23.58 -5.13 -15.62
C ARG A 349 -23.90 -6.50 -15.01
N ALA A 350 -23.85 -7.55 -15.79
CA ALA A 350 -24.09 -8.92 -15.30
C ALA A 350 -23.09 -9.33 -14.21
N LYS A 351 -21.80 -8.95 -14.36
CA LYS A 351 -20.77 -9.23 -13.36
C LYS A 351 -21.01 -8.49 -12.06
N ILE A 352 -21.36 -7.19 -12.08
CA ILE A 352 -21.60 -6.40 -10.87
C ILE A 352 -22.91 -6.81 -10.17
N GLU A 353 -23.95 -7.21 -10.90
CA GLU A 353 -25.17 -7.81 -10.34
C GLU A 353 -24.83 -9.11 -9.57
N ARG A 354 -24.09 -10.02 -10.21
CA ARG A 354 -23.62 -11.27 -9.61
C ARG A 354 -22.77 -11.01 -8.35
N THR A 355 -21.93 -9.99 -8.40
CA THR A 355 -21.08 -9.55 -7.28
C THR A 355 -21.92 -9.04 -6.11
N LYS A 356 -22.93 -8.21 -6.41
CA LYS A 356 -23.91 -7.72 -5.43
C LYS A 356 -24.67 -8.87 -4.76
N GLU A 357 -25.19 -9.80 -5.55
CA GLU A 357 -25.95 -10.97 -5.08
C GLU A 357 -25.10 -11.85 -4.15
N ALA A 358 -23.80 -11.95 -4.42
CA ALA A 358 -22.84 -12.67 -3.57
C ALA A 358 -22.45 -11.89 -2.29
N GLY A 359 -22.89 -10.64 -2.14
CA GLY A 359 -22.62 -9.81 -0.96
C GLY A 359 -21.25 -9.12 -0.95
N PHE A 360 -20.54 -9.10 -2.09
CA PHE A 360 -19.27 -8.39 -2.23
C PHE A 360 -19.49 -6.91 -2.53
N GLN A 361 -18.55 -6.08 -2.07
CA GLN A 361 -18.41 -4.69 -2.49
C GLN A 361 -17.93 -4.65 -3.95
N VAL A 362 -18.44 -3.69 -4.71
CA VAL A 362 -17.96 -3.44 -6.09
C VAL A 362 -17.05 -2.22 -6.09
N ALA A 363 -15.88 -2.36 -6.69
CA ALA A 363 -14.92 -1.28 -6.90
C ALA A 363 -14.52 -1.25 -8.38
N THR A 364 -14.73 -0.12 -9.06
CA THR A 364 -14.46 -0.03 -10.50
C THR A 364 -13.48 1.10 -10.79
N HIS A 365 -12.38 0.77 -11.47
CA HIS A 365 -11.45 1.72 -12.04
C HIS A 365 -12.14 2.56 -13.13
N CYS A 366 -12.18 3.87 -12.94
CA CYS A 366 -12.67 4.83 -13.91
C CYS A 366 -11.83 6.09 -13.90
N ILE A 367 -11.13 6.35 -14.99
CA ILE A 367 -10.30 7.54 -15.16
C ILE A 367 -11.00 8.59 -16.03
N GLY A 368 -11.54 8.20 -17.18
CA GLY A 368 -12.24 9.11 -18.07
C GLY A 368 -13.66 9.43 -17.64
N ASP A 369 -14.14 10.64 -17.98
CA ASP A 369 -15.48 11.12 -17.63
C ASP A 369 -16.60 10.30 -18.28
N ALA A 370 -16.38 9.66 -19.43
CA ALA A 370 -17.34 8.74 -20.01
C ALA A 370 -17.42 7.42 -19.24
N ALA A 371 -16.28 6.91 -18.74
CA ALA A 371 -16.25 5.71 -17.88
C ALA A 371 -16.92 5.98 -16.55
N VAL A 372 -16.59 7.10 -15.88
CA VAL A 372 -17.23 7.52 -14.63
C VAL A 372 -18.74 7.59 -14.81
N ARG A 373 -19.23 8.30 -15.84
CA ARG A 373 -20.68 8.42 -16.13
C ARG A 373 -21.35 7.07 -16.33
N ARG A 374 -20.75 6.18 -17.12
CA ARG A 374 -21.29 4.84 -17.37
C ARG A 374 -21.41 4.02 -16.10
N VAL A 375 -20.39 4.04 -15.27
CA VAL A 375 -20.37 3.29 -14.00
C VAL A 375 -21.34 3.88 -12.99
N LEU A 376 -21.40 5.20 -12.85
CA LEU A 376 -22.38 5.87 -12.00
C LEU A 376 -23.83 5.52 -12.41
N HIS A 377 -24.12 5.47 -13.72
CA HIS A 377 -25.44 5.08 -14.22
C HIS A 377 -25.76 3.62 -13.83
N ASN A 378 -24.87 2.67 -14.11
CA ASN A 378 -25.07 1.26 -13.75
C ASN A 378 -25.20 1.07 -12.24
N TYR A 379 -24.39 1.75 -11.44
CA TYR A 379 -24.47 1.71 -9.99
C TYR A 379 -25.80 2.29 -9.49
N GLY A 380 -26.20 3.45 -10.00
CA GLY A 380 -27.45 4.10 -9.58
C GLY A 380 -28.69 3.23 -9.82
N GLU A 381 -28.77 2.56 -10.97
CA GLU A 381 -29.88 1.63 -11.26
C GLU A 381 -29.90 0.42 -10.31
N LEU A 382 -28.73 -0.11 -9.95
CA LEU A 382 -28.62 -1.28 -9.09
C LEU A 382 -28.77 -0.94 -7.60
N LEU A 383 -28.26 0.21 -7.18
CA LEU A 383 -28.33 0.66 -5.79
C LEU A 383 -29.71 1.23 -5.44
N GLY A 384 -30.35 1.95 -6.38
CA GLY A 384 -31.71 2.49 -6.24
C GLY A 384 -31.84 3.67 -5.28
N GLY A 385 -30.76 4.19 -4.72
CA GLY A 385 -30.70 5.32 -3.78
C GLY A 385 -29.60 5.19 -2.74
N VAL A 386 -29.69 6.02 -1.69
CA VAL A 386 -28.74 6.00 -0.56
C VAL A 386 -28.70 4.62 0.09
N ASN A 387 -27.51 4.10 0.31
CA ASN A 387 -27.27 2.74 0.80
C ASN A 387 -25.95 2.62 1.56
N ASP A 388 -25.65 1.45 2.14
CA ASP A 388 -24.39 1.13 2.83
C ASP A 388 -23.63 -0.06 2.16
N LEU A 389 -23.79 -0.24 0.86
CA LEU A 389 -23.03 -1.23 0.10
C LEU A 389 -21.60 -0.74 -0.19
N ARG A 390 -21.35 0.56 -0.04
CA ARG A 390 -20.03 1.20 -0.15
C ARG A 390 -19.34 0.91 -1.48
N TRP A 391 -20.11 0.89 -2.57
CA TRP A 391 -19.55 0.71 -3.88
C TRP A 391 -18.65 1.89 -4.24
N ARG A 392 -17.54 1.58 -4.93
CA ARG A 392 -16.46 2.54 -5.13
C ARG A 392 -16.20 2.79 -6.60
N ILE A 393 -15.88 4.03 -6.93
CA ILE A 393 -15.19 4.39 -8.16
C ILE A 393 -13.75 4.69 -7.79
N GLU A 394 -12.85 3.83 -8.24
CA GLU A 394 -11.42 4.00 -8.06
C GLU A 394 -10.91 5.05 -9.04
N HIS A 395 -10.04 5.89 -8.59
CA HIS A 395 -9.47 7.07 -9.23
C HIS A 395 -10.45 8.24 -9.35
N ALA A 396 -11.65 8.06 -9.90
CA ALA A 396 -12.60 9.15 -10.15
C ALA A 396 -11.87 10.40 -10.68
N GLN A 397 -10.96 10.17 -11.67
CA GLN A 397 -9.89 11.12 -11.98
C GLN A 397 -10.39 12.30 -12.80
N VAL A 398 -11.22 12.02 -13.82
CA VAL A 398 -11.93 13.05 -14.61
C VAL A 398 -13.42 12.86 -14.42
N VAL A 399 -14.10 13.84 -13.81
CA VAL A 399 -15.53 13.76 -13.50
C VAL A 399 -16.27 14.90 -14.17
N HIS A 400 -17.26 14.58 -14.98
CA HIS A 400 -18.08 15.61 -15.58
C HIS A 400 -18.94 16.28 -14.52
N ARG A 401 -19.09 17.62 -14.57
CA ARG A 401 -19.81 18.39 -13.54
C ARG A 401 -21.24 17.93 -13.28
N ASP A 402 -21.91 17.41 -14.34
CA ASP A 402 -23.30 16.94 -14.23
C ASP A 402 -23.40 15.58 -13.52
N ASP A 403 -22.27 14.90 -13.28
CA ASP A 403 -22.20 13.59 -12.64
C ASP A 403 -21.73 13.65 -11.17
N VAL A 404 -21.26 14.83 -10.72
CA VAL A 404 -20.67 15.00 -9.38
C VAL A 404 -21.69 14.70 -8.27
N ASP A 405 -22.94 15.18 -8.41
CA ASP A 405 -23.99 14.98 -7.40
C ASP A 405 -24.42 13.49 -7.29
N THR A 406 -24.21 12.70 -8.34
CA THR A 406 -24.57 11.27 -8.37
C THR A 406 -23.84 10.45 -7.32
N PHE A 407 -22.63 10.88 -6.92
CA PHE A 407 -21.90 10.22 -5.83
C PHE A 407 -22.67 10.27 -4.52
N SER A 408 -23.26 11.41 -4.17
CA SER A 408 -24.08 11.56 -2.97
C SER A 408 -25.46 10.93 -3.11
N ASP A 409 -26.10 11.00 -4.27
CA ASP A 409 -27.43 10.46 -4.52
C ASP A 409 -27.52 8.96 -4.26
N PHE A 410 -26.44 8.23 -4.50
CA PHE A 410 -26.33 6.79 -4.33
C PHE A 410 -25.29 6.33 -3.32
N THR A 411 -24.68 7.22 -2.56
CA THR A 411 -23.61 6.92 -1.59
C THR A 411 -22.45 6.14 -2.22
N ILE A 412 -22.03 6.53 -3.44
CA ILE A 412 -20.91 5.93 -4.16
C ILE A 412 -19.62 6.61 -3.69
N ILE A 413 -18.61 5.82 -3.35
CA ILE A 413 -17.35 6.31 -2.78
C ILE A 413 -16.37 6.67 -3.89
N PRO A 414 -15.94 7.94 -4.02
CA PRO A 414 -14.78 8.28 -4.84
C PRO A 414 -13.51 7.92 -4.05
N SER A 415 -12.76 6.93 -4.54
CA SER A 415 -11.51 6.48 -3.94
C SER A 415 -10.34 7.05 -4.73
N ILE A 416 -9.63 8.01 -4.14
CA ILE A 416 -8.70 8.87 -4.87
C ILE A 416 -7.23 8.60 -4.50
N GLN A 417 -6.33 8.95 -5.44
CA GLN A 417 -4.88 8.84 -5.29
C GLN A 417 -4.27 10.23 -5.51
N PRO A 418 -4.04 10.99 -4.43
CA PRO A 418 -3.62 12.39 -4.54
C PRO A 418 -2.32 12.61 -5.29
N THR A 419 -1.39 11.66 -5.23
CA THR A 419 -0.09 11.74 -5.91
C THR A 419 -0.26 11.83 -7.43
N HIS A 420 -1.27 11.14 -8.02
CA HIS A 420 -1.57 11.25 -9.45
C HIS A 420 -1.82 12.69 -9.91
N ALA A 421 -2.41 13.53 -9.07
CA ALA A 421 -2.60 14.93 -9.44
C ALA A 421 -1.27 15.67 -9.66
N THR A 422 -0.27 15.35 -8.85
CA THR A 422 1.03 16.04 -8.89
C THR A 422 2.03 15.38 -9.85
N SER A 423 1.86 14.10 -10.15
CA SER A 423 2.63 13.42 -11.20
C SER A 423 2.08 13.72 -12.61
N ASP A 424 0.76 13.86 -12.74
CA ASP A 424 0.09 14.06 -14.04
C ASP A 424 -0.01 15.53 -14.48
N MET A 425 0.15 16.51 -13.57
CA MET A 425 -0.04 17.94 -13.84
C MET A 425 0.78 18.48 -15.01
N TYR A 426 1.90 17.86 -15.34
CA TYR A 426 2.81 18.26 -16.41
C TYR A 426 2.22 18.05 -17.81
N TRP A 427 1.34 17.06 -17.95
CA TRP A 427 0.79 16.65 -19.24
C TRP A 427 -0.74 16.56 -19.29
N ALA A 428 -1.44 16.48 -18.15
CA ALA A 428 -2.90 16.35 -18.10
C ALA A 428 -3.62 17.45 -18.91
N GLY A 429 -3.11 18.69 -18.87
CA GLY A 429 -3.62 19.81 -19.66
C GLY A 429 -3.49 19.62 -21.18
N GLN A 430 -2.49 18.85 -21.64
CA GLN A 430 -2.33 18.50 -23.06
C GLN A 430 -3.41 17.50 -23.49
N ARG A 431 -3.69 16.49 -22.63
CA ARG A 431 -4.71 15.46 -22.88
C ARG A 431 -6.12 16.05 -22.92
N LEU A 432 -6.47 16.86 -21.94
CA LEU A 432 -7.83 17.33 -21.69
C LEU A 432 -8.12 18.73 -22.24
N GLY A 433 -7.08 19.53 -22.50
CA GLY A 433 -7.23 20.95 -22.82
C GLY A 433 -7.61 21.80 -21.60
N ARG A 434 -7.51 23.13 -21.73
CA ARG A 434 -7.62 24.10 -20.62
C ARG A 434 -8.93 24.04 -19.81
N ASN A 435 -10.03 23.64 -20.45
CA ASN A 435 -11.34 23.67 -19.80
C ASN A 435 -11.62 22.35 -19.06
N ARG A 436 -11.33 21.22 -19.68
CA ARG A 436 -11.63 19.90 -19.10
C ARG A 436 -10.67 19.52 -17.99
N VAL A 437 -9.41 19.95 -18.05
CA VAL A 437 -8.43 19.66 -17.00
C VAL A 437 -8.91 20.18 -15.62
N ARG A 438 -9.75 21.20 -15.57
CA ARG A 438 -10.37 21.69 -14.33
C ARG A 438 -11.44 20.76 -13.75
N ARG A 439 -11.77 19.68 -14.43
CA ARG A 439 -12.69 18.63 -13.98
C ARG A 439 -11.96 17.35 -13.62
N ALA A 440 -10.63 17.38 -13.67
CA ALA A 440 -9.77 16.28 -13.27
C ALA A 440 -9.19 16.56 -11.89
N TYR A 441 -9.05 15.53 -11.08
CA TYR A 441 -8.45 15.58 -9.73
C TYR A 441 -9.19 16.55 -8.79
N ILE A 442 -10.52 16.59 -8.87
CA ILE A 442 -11.42 17.49 -8.12
C ILE A 442 -11.73 16.96 -6.71
N TYR A 443 -10.71 16.73 -5.92
CA TYR A 443 -10.80 16.00 -4.65
C TYR A 443 -11.62 16.72 -3.59
N HIS A 444 -11.46 18.05 -3.46
CA HIS A 444 -12.28 18.85 -2.55
C HIS A 444 -13.74 18.82 -2.97
N SER A 445 -14.02 18.99 -4.27
CA SER A 445 -15.39 18.94 -4.79
C SER A 445 -16.05 17.59 -4.54
N LEU A 446 -15.34 16.47 -4.74
CA LEU A 446 -15.84 15.12 -4.45
C LEU A 446 -16.05 14.90 -2.95
N GLN A 447 -15.15 15.40 -2.10
CA GLN A 447 -15.34 15.34 -0.65
C GLN A 447 -16.61 16.07 -0.21
N GLN A 448 -16.91 17.23 -0.79
CA GLN A 448 -18.12 18.00 -0.43
C GLN A 448 -19.42 17.23 -0.70
N GLN A 449 -19.45 16.33 -1.69
CA GLN A 449 -20.63 15.56 -2.03
C GLN A 449 -20.96 14.50 -0.97
N LEU A 450 -19.96 13.74 -0.52
CA LEU A 450 -20.16 12.63 0.39
C LEU A 450 -19.81 12.97 1.87
N GLY A 451 -19.10 14.07 2.09
CA GLY A 451 -18.60 14.48 3.40
C GLY A 451 -17.26 13.82 3.76
N TRP A 452 -16.84 12.82 3.03
CA TRP A 452 -15.63 12.02 3.27
C TRP A 452 -15.15 11.33 1.99
N LEU A 453 -13.87 10.94 1.95
CA LEU A 453 -13.33 10.09 0.89
C LEU A 453 -12.03 9.40 1.35
N PRO A 454 -11.79 8.13 0.96
CA PRO A 454 -10.56 7.43 1.26
C PRO A 454 -9.44 7.82 0.30
N LEU A 455 -8.20 7.81 0.81
CA LEU A 455 -6.99 8.07 0.04
C LEU A 455 -6.14 6.79 -0.09
N GLY A 456 -5.60 6.56 -1.27
CA GLY A 456 -4.62 5.52 -1.56
C GLY A 456 -3.43 6.09 -2.32
N THR A 457 -2.38 5.30 -2.47
CA THR A 457 -1.19 5.65 -3.25
C THR A 457 -1.24 5.09 -4.66
N ASP A 458 -1.89 3.94 -4.85
CA ASP A 458 -1.83 3.12 -6.06
C ASP A 458 -0.42 2.55 -6.33
N PHE A 459 0.39 2.31 -5.26
CA PHE A 459 1.71 1.72 -5.47
C PHE A 459 1.60 0.33 -6.12
N PRO A 460 2.50 -0.07 -7.03
CA PRO A 460 3.75 0.57 -7.45
C PRO A 460 3.64 1.55 -8.62
N VAL A 461 2.43 1.99 -8.99
CA VAL A 461 2.27 3.09 -9.98
C VAL A 461 2.90 4.37 -9.42
N GLU A 462 2.65 4.65 -8.15
CA GLU A 462 3.32 5.68 -7.38
C GLU A 462 4.21 5.06 -6.28
N GLY A 463 4.92 5.90 -5.51
CA GLY A 463 5.71 5.41 -4.38
C GLY A 463 4.85 5.00 -3.18
N ILE A 464 5.40 4.12 -2.33
CA ILE A 464 4.71 3.58 -1.14
C ILE A 464 4.58 4.58 0.03
N ALA A 465 5.17 5.78 -0.08
CA ALA A 465 5.26 6.72 1.04
C ALA A 465 3.93 7.48 1.27
N PRO A 466 3.15 7.15 2.32
CA PRO A 466 1.85 7.79 2.55
C PRO A 466 1.98 9.29 2.85
N LEU A 467 3.12 9.75 3.36
CA LEU A 467 3.36 11.17 3.62
C LEU A 467 3.47 12.00 2.33
N ARG A 468 3.90 11.40 1.20
CA ARG A 468 3.84 12.05 -0.12
C ARG A 468 2.41 12.21 -0.60
N THR A 469 1.58 11.18 -0.41
CA THR A 469 0.14 11.24 -0.69
C THR A 469 -0.54 12.33 0.13
N PHE A 470 -0.21 12.42 1.43
CA PHE A 470 -0.69 13.51 2.28
C PHE A 470 -0.26 14.88 1.75
N TYR A 471 1.01 15.05 1.39
CA TYR A 471 1.53 16.29 0.84
C TYR A 471 0.82 16.68 -0.47
N ALA A 472 0.71 15.75 -1.41
CA ALA A 472 0.01 15.98 -2.67
C ALA A 472 -1.46 16.36 -2.47
N ALA A 473 -2.16 15.73 -1.52
CA ALA A 473 -3.55 16.04 -1.19
C ALA A 473 -3.74 17.47 -0.65
N VAL A 474 -2.80 17.91 0.21
CA VAL A 474 -2.91 19.18 0.95
C VAL A 474 -2.25 20.33 0.22
N VAL A 475 -1.08 20.10 -0.41
CA VAL A 475 -0.23 21.17 -0.97
C VAL A 475 -0.40 21.30 -2.48
N ARG A 476 -0.72 20.20 -3.17
CA ARG A 476 -0.92 20.17 -4.63
C ARG A 476 0.33 20.59 -5.41
N LYS A 477 1.51 20.22 -4.89
CA LYS A 477 2.82 20.42 -5.50
C LYS A 477 3.54 19.09 -5.60
N ASP A 478 4.52 19.01 -6.49
CA ASP A 478 5.47 17.90 -6.46
C ASP A 478 6.44 17.99 -5.27
N VAL A 479 7.31 17.01 -5.13
CA VAL A 479 8.29 16.96 -4.03
C VAL A 479 9.37 18.05 -4.11
N GLU A 480 9.51 18.73 -5.25
CA GLU A 480 10.44 19.84 -5.49
C GLU A 480 9.77 21.21 -5.24
N GLY A 481 8.46 21.19 -4.90
CA GLY A 481 7.69 22.37 -4.55
C GLY A 481 7.07 23.10 -5.75
N TRP A 482 7.02 22.47 -6.93
CA TRP A 482 6.41 23.05 -8.13
C TRP A 482 4.97 22.56 -8.31
N PRO A 483 4.05 23.41 -8.87
CA PRO A 483 4.18 24.85 -9.12
C PRO A 483 4.08 25.67 -7.83
N GLU A 484 4.67 26.86 -7.79
CA GLU A 484 4.80 27.70 -6.58
C GLU A 484 3.47 27.91 -5.84
N ASP A 485 2.37 28.13 -6.57
CA ASP A 485 1.04 28.35 -6.00
C ASP A 485 0.23 27.05 -5.78
N GLY A 486 0.76 25.89 -6.15
CA GLY A 486 0.08 24.60 -6.19
C GLY A 486 -0.84 24.44 -7.40
N TRP A 487 -0.90 23.21 -7.94
CA TRP A 487 -1.74 22.89 -9.11
C TRP A 487 -3.20 22.66 -8.71
N GLN A 488 -4.14 23.48 -9.24
CA GLN A 488 -5.56 23.45 -8.86
C GLN A 488 -5.72 23.47 -7.33
N ARG A 489 -5.12 24.47 -6.68
CA ARG A 489 -5.07 24.59 -5.22
C ARG A 489 -6.47 24.63 -4.57
N GLU A 490 -7.48 25.07 -5.30
CA GLU A 490 -8.88 25.07 -4.88
C GLU A 490 -9.44 23.66 -4.62
N GLU A 491 -8.83 22.64 -5.22
CA GLU A 491 -9.18 21.23 -5.04
C GLU A 491 -8.29 20.51 -4.00
N ALA A 492 -7.47 21.25 -3.27
CA ALA A 492 -6.71 20.71 -2.15
C ALA A 492 -7.62 20.32 -0.99
N LEU A 493 -7.29 19.24 -0.32
CA LEU A 493 -7.95 18.82 0.92
C LEU A 493 -7.39 19.59 2.12
N SER A 494 -8.19 19.75 3.16
CA SER A 494 -7.67 20.18 4.45
C SER A 494 -6.72 19.11 5.01
N ARG A 495 -5.78 19.51 5.87
CA ARG A 495 -4.86 18.55 6.54
C ARG A 495 -5.63 17.51 7.35
N GLU A 496 -6.69 17.92 8.03
CA GLU A 496 -7.53 17.00 8.78
C GLU A 496 -8.25 16.02 7.85
N SER A 497 -8.82 16.49 6.74
CA SER A 497 -9.47 15.64 5.74
C SER A 497 -8.49 14.63 5.13
N ALA A 498 -7.28 15.08 4.77
CA ALA A 498 -6.26 14.20 4.22
C ALA A 498 -5.84 13.11 5.23
N LEU A 499 -5.62 13.49 6.50
CA LEU A 499 -5.24 12.52 7.53
C LEU A 499 -6.39 11.54 7.85
N ARG A 500 -7.65 12.02 7.88
CA ARG A 500 -8.84 11.14 8.00
C ARG A 500 -8.99 10.23 6.79
N GLY A 501 -8.70 10.71 5.58
CA GLY A 501 -8.71 9.93 4.35
C GLY A 501 -7.74 8.76 4.35
N MET A 502 -6.64 8.90 5.08
CA MET A 502 -5.60 7.88 5.25
C MET A 502 -5.73 7.10 6.57
N THR A 503 -6.85 7.25 7.28
CA THR A 503 -7.11 6.56 8.55
C THR A 503 -8.59 6.15 8.64
N GLY A 504 -9.43 6.90 9.35
CA GLY A 504 -10.84 6.56 9.62
C GLY A 504 -11.68 6.41 8.35
N TRP A 505 -11.48 7.22 7.32
CA TRP A 505 -12.23 7.10 6.07
C TRP A 505 -11.74 5.95 5.19
N ALA A 506 -10.44 5.63 5.22
CA ALA A 506 -9.94 4.40 4.60
C ALA A 506 -10.51 3.16 5.29
N ALA A 507 -10.58 3.18 6.64
CA ALA A 507 -11.22 2.11 7.41
C ALA A 507 -12.72 1.97 7.07
N LEU A 508 -13.44 3.11 6.96
CA LEU A 508 -14.84 3.13 6.57
C LEU A 508 -15.05 2.53 5.17
N ALA A 509 -14.18 2.84 4.21
CA ALA A 509 -14.28 2.33 2.85
C ALA A 509 -14.13 0.81 2.75
N CYS A 510 -13.40 0.18 3.66
CA CYS A 510 -13.22 -1.28 3.73
C CYS A 510 -14.01 -1.95 4.89
N PHE A 511 -14.98 -1.26 5.49
CA PHE A 511 -15.87 -1.74 6.58
C PHE A 511 -15.12 -2.10 7.88
N ARG A 512 -14.06 -1.37 8.18
CA ARG A 512 -13.22 -1.58 9.38
C ARG A 512 -13.24 -0.39 10.35
N GLU A 513 -14.17 0.54 10.20
CA GLU A 513 -14.30 1.74 11.00
C GLU A 513 -14.54 1.48 12.50
N HIS A 514 -15.05 0.32 12.87
CA HIS A 514 -15.23 -0.08 14.27
C HIS A 514 -13.98 -0.69 14.92
N ASP A 515 -12.97 -0.98 14.11
CA ASP A 515 -11.75 -1.68 14.50
C ASP A 515 -10.49 -0.84 14.29
N LEU A 516 -10.46 -0.02 13.20
CA LEU A 516 -9.28 0.68 12.70
C LEU A 516 -9.55 2.18 12.48
N GLY A 517 -8.48 2.95 12.27
CA GLY A 517 -8.53 4.33 11.81
C GLY A 517 -8.77 5.38 12.87
N GLN A 518 -8.89 5.00 14.15
CA GLN A 518 -9.02 5.90 15.29
C GLN A 518 -8.23 5.39 16.50
N VAL A 519 -7.80 6.31 17.40
CA VAL A 519 -7.22 5.95 18.69
C VAL A 519 -8.29 6.17 19.77
N THR A 520 -9.26 5.27 19.83
CA THR A 520 -10.37 5.33 20.78
C THR A 520 -10.59 3.98 21.47
N PRO A 521 -11.14 3.95 22.70
CA PRO A 521 -11.36 2.70 23.42
C PRO A 521 -12.09 1.65 22.59
N GLY A 522 -11.55 0.45 22.53
CA GLY A 522 -12.07 -0.68 21.76
C GLY A 522 -11.46 -0.85 20.36
N HIS A 523 -10.91 0.19 19.76
CA HIS A 523 -10.18 0.09 18.49
C HIS A 523 -8.87 -0.70 18.67
N ARG A 524 -8.37 -1.27 17.59
CA ARG A 524 -7.06 -1.94 17.60
C ARG A 524 -5.95 -0.93 17.89
N ALA A 525 -4.97 -1.38 18.60
CA ALA A 525 -3.79 -0.58 18.93
C ALA A 525 -2.81 -0.56 17.75
N ASP A 526 -3.29 -0.03 16.61
CA ASP A 526 -2.53 0.21 15.41
C ASP A 526 -2.20 1.70 15.35
N PHE A 527 -0.91 2.05 15.39
CA PHE A 527 -0.45 3.44 15.50
C PHE A 527 0.73 3.72 14.58
N THR A 528 0.79 4.96 14.09
CA THR A 528 1.98 5.52 13.47
C THR A 528 2.48 6.67 14.33
N VAL A 529 3.75 6.63 14.70
CA VAL A 529 4.40 7.69 15.49
C VAL A 529 5.29 8.51 14.56
N LEU A 530 5.04 9.82 14.54
CA LEU A 530 5.71 10.80 13.69
C LEU A 530 6.56 11.76 14.53
N ASP A 531 7.66 12.27 13.97
CA ASP A 531 8.50 13.28 14.63
C ASP A 531 7.88 14.69 14.61
N ARG A 532 6.84 14.92 13.78
CA ARG A 532 6.18 16.23 13.60
C ARG A 532 4.66 16.07 13.53
N ASN A 533 3.95 17.15 13.89
CA ASN A 533 2.50 17.19 13.77
C ASN A 533 2.09 17.63 12.36
N LEU A 534 1.56 16.73 11.56
CA LEU A 534 1.09 16.99 10.19
C LEU A 534 0.02 18.07 10.11
N LEU A 535 -0.76 18.26 11.18
CA LEU A 535 -1.82 19.28 11.24
C LEU A 535 -1.28 20.70 11.49
N ALA A 536 -0.04 20.82 12.02
CA ALA A 536 0.51 22.09 12.49
C ALA A 536 1.85 22.50 11.84
N VAL A 537 2.62 21.54 11.32
CA VAL A 537 3.93 21.78 10.70
C VAL A 537 3.81 22.68 9.45
N SER A 538 4.84 23.46 9.10
CA SER A 538 4.84 24.27 7.86
C SER A 538 4.71 23.39 6.60
N GLU A 539 4.30 23.98 5.46
CA GLU A 539 4.19 23.22 4.20
C GLU A 539 5.55 22.68 3.74
N GLU A 540 6.60 23.47 3.91
CA GLU A 540 7.98 23.10 3.55
C GLU A 540 8.51 21.93 4.39
N ASP A 541 8.07 21.84 5.64
CA ASP A 541 8.51 20.80 6.57
C ASP A 541 7.68 19.50 6.48
N LEU A 542 6.57 19.48 5.73
CA LEU A 542 5.73 18.28 5.62
C LEU A 542 6.49 17.08 5.05
N LEU A 543 7.27 17.27 3.98
CA LEU A 543 8.07 16.21 3.35
C LEU A 543 9.25 15.74 4.21
N GLU A 544 9.67 16.57 5.18
CA GLU A 544 10.72 16.23 6.14
C GLU A 544 10.21 15.41 7.34
N THR A 545 8.90 15.23 7.43
CA THR A 545 8.28 14.44 8.51
C THR A 545 8.69 12.98 8.40
N ARG A 546 9.08 12.39 9.55
CA ARG A 546 9.60 11.01 9.61
C ARG A 546 8.71 10.12 10.44
N VAL A 547 8.52 8.90 9.95
CA VAL A 547 7.96 7.81 10.77
C VAL A 547 9.04 7.36 11.75
N LEU A 548 8.74 7.42 13.02
CA LEU A 548 9.60 6.97 14.10
C LEU A 548 9.29 5.53 14.52
N GLN A 549 8.00 5.20 14.62
CA GLN A 549 7.54 3.86 15.02
C GLN A 549 6.21 3.55 14.30
N THR A 550 6.00 2.26 14.03
CA THR A 550 4.72 1.71 13.58
C THR A 550 4.34 0.55 14.48
N TRP A 551 3.11 0.57 14.97
CA TRP A 551 2.56 -0.40 15.91
C TRP A 551 1.36 -1.09 15.29
N ILE A 552 1.27 -2.40 15.42
CA ILE A 552 0.12 -3.19 14.96
C ILE A 552 -0.33 -4.12 16.10
N GLY A 553 -1.57 -3.97 16.53
CA GLY A 553 -2.11 -4.73 17.66
C GLY A 553 -1.33 -4.53 18.96
N GLY A 554 -0.76 -3.31 19.19
CA GLY A 554 0.05 -3.00 20.36
C GLY A 554 1.46 -3.61 20.34
N GLN A 555 1.87 -4.23 19.21
CA GLN A 555 3.22 -4.74 19.02
C GLN A 555 4.00 -3.82 18.08
N PRO A 556 5.30 -3.60 18.32
CA PRO A 556 6.12 -2.78 17.43
C PRO A 556 6.40 -3.54 16.13
N ALA A 557 5.90 -3.03 15.01
CA ALA A 557 6.18 -3.54 13.68
C ALA A 557 7.41 -2.87 13.05
N PHE A 558 7.67 -1.60 13.43
CA PHE A 558 8.85 -0.85 13.00
C PHE A 558 9.28 0.14 14.09
N GLU A 559 10.60 0.30 14.27
CA GLU A 559 11.22 1.34 15.08
C GLU A 559 12.47 1.88 14.39
N ARG A 560 12.47 3.20 14.12
CA ARG A 560 13.60 3.87 13.49
C ARG A 560 14.77 3.99 14.46
N ARG A 561 15.92 3.43 14.08
CA ARG A 561 17.15 3.54 14.89
C ARG A 561 17.75 4.95 14.76
N PRO A 562 18.25 5.54 15.87
CA PRO A 562 18.98 6.80 15.80
C PRO A 562 20.16 6.71 14.81
N GLY A 563 20.23 7.65 13.87
CA GLY A 563 21.31 7.72 12.88
C GLY A 563 21.18 6.76 11.69
N SER A 564 20.08 6.00 11.58
CA SER A 564 19.81 5.23 10.36
C SER A 564 19.39 6.17 9.23
N SER A 565 20.18 6.22 8.17
CA SER A 565 19.81 6.78 6.88
C SER A 565 18.95 5.77 6.11
N VAL A 566 17.86 5.26 6.72
CA VAL A 566 16.87 4.54 5.92
C VAL A 566 16.27 5.62 5.01
N PRO A 567 16.47 5.58 3.70
CA PRO A 567 15.78 6.47 2.79
C PRO A 567 14.28 6.41 3.12
N GLN A 568 13.58 7.53 3.07
CA GLN A 568 12.12 7.46 3.00
C GLN A 568 11.83 6.76 1.67
N PRO A 569 11.01 5.68 1.69
CA PRO A 569 10.69 4.95 0.49
C PRO A 569 9.96 5.82 -0.52
#